data_ad19d10c591c99a5c827e41ec98770a2
#
_entry.id   ad19d10c591c99a5c827e41ec98770a2
#
_cell.length_a   1.000
_cell.length_b   1.000
_cell.length_c   1.000
_cell.angle_alpha   90.00
_cell.angle_beta   90.00
_cell.angle_gamma   90.00
#
_symmetry.space_group_name_H-M   'P 1'
#
loop_
_entity.id
_entity.type
_entity.pdbx_description
1 polymer ?
#
loop_
_entity_poly.entity_id
_entity_poly.type
_entity_poly.pdbx_seq_one_letter_code
_entity_poly.pdbx_strand_id
1 'polypeptide(L)'
;MAHAASDEGRLPAPLFLRLEKLAARLDDYLLEPSHPSLLHGDLWTGNVLVRGDRIAGFVDPAISFGHPEIELAFTTMFGTFGRAFFAAYEALSPLEPGFHEVRRDLYNLYPALVHLRLFGASYLGGIEATLARLGF
;
A
#
# COMPACT_ATOMS: atom_id res chain seq x y z
N MET A 1 -2.01 -9.74 9.76
CA MET A 1 -2.36 -8.41 10.31
C MET A 1 -3.85 -8.30 10.65
N ALA A 2 -4.79 -8.70 9.75
CA ALA A 2 -6.23 -8.65 10.00
C ALA A 2 -6.67 -9.44 11.26
N HIS A 3 -6.20 -10.67 11.44
CA HIS A 3 -6.45 -11.46 12.66
C HIS A 3 -6.07 -10.69 13.93
N ALA A 4 -4.84 -10.17 13.99
CA ALA A 4 -4.39 -9.42 15.15
C ALA A 4 -5.24 -8.15 15.41
N ALA A 5 -5.67 -7.44 14.36
CA ALA A 5 -6.56 -6.29 14.51
C ALA A 5 -7.96 -6.69 15.00
N SER A 6 -8.46 -7.87 14.59
CA SER A 6 -9.73 -8.45 15.06
C SER A 6 -9.64 -8.89 16.52
N ASP A 7 -8.58 -9.61 16.89
CA ASP A 7 -8.34 -10.11 18.26
C ASP A 7 -8.19 -8.94 19.26
N GLU A 8 -7.63 -7.82 18.82
CA GLU A 8 -7.51 -6.58 19.59
C GLU A 8 -8.82 -5.76 19.62
N GLY A 9 -9.90 -6.24 18.99
CA GLY A 9 -11.19 -5.54 18.92
C GLY A 9 -11.19 -4.26 18.09
N ARG A 10 -10.15 -4.04 17.26
CA ARG A 10 -9.98 -2.85 16.41
C ARG A 10 -10.62 -3.00 15.03
N LEU A 11 -10.78 -4.23 14.56
CA LEU A 11 -11.39 -4.56 13.27
C LEU A 11 -12.75 -5.22 13.50
N PRO A 12 -13.87 -4.61 13.07
CA PRO A 12 -15.21 -5.20 13.21
C PRO A 12 -15.32 -6.54 12.49
N ALA A 13 -16.01 -7.51 13.10
CA ALA A 13 -16.17 -8.86 12.56
C ALA A 13 -16.72 -8.91 11.11
N PRO A 14 -17.72 -8.10 10.70
CA PRO A 14 -18.16 -8.09 9.30
C PRO A 14 -17.05 -7.68 8.32
N LEU A 15 -16.19 -6.72 8.72
CA LEU A 15 -15.09 -6.25 7.89
C LEU A 15 -13.96 -7.28 7.82
N PHE A 16 -13.69 -7.96 8.95
CA PHE A 16 -12.76 -9.08 8.99
C PHE A 16 -13.15 -10.21 8.03
N LEU A 17 -14.42 -10.62 8.01
CA LEU A 17 -14.90 -11.67 7.10
C LEU A 17 -14.78 -11.28 5.61
N ARG A 18 -14.96 -10.00 5.29
CA ARG A 18 -14.73 -9.49 3.91
C ARG A 18 -13.25 -9.56 3.52
N LEU A 19 -12.34 -9.20 4.44
CA LEU A 19 -10.90 -9.33 4.24
C LEU A 19 -10.46 -10.78 4.05
N GLU A 20 -11.04 -11.73 4.80
CA GLU A 20 -10.78 -13.17 4.64
C GLU A 20 -11.21 -13.67 3.23
N LYS A 21 -12.37 -13.22 2.76
CA LYS A 21 -12.83 -13.53 1.39
C LYS A 21 -11.90 -12.97 0.32
N LEU A 22 -11.43 -11.74 0.50
CA LEU A 22 -10.45 -11.13 -0.39
C LEU A 22 -9.12 -11.89 -0.34
N ALA A 23 -8.65 -12.23 0.87
CA ALA A 23 -7.39 -12.96 1.06
C ALA A 23 -7.36 -14.31 0.34
N ALA A 24 -8.51 -15.00 0.30
CA ALA A 24 -8.67 -16.26 -0.44
C ALA A 24 -8.64 -16.11 -1.98
N ARG A 25 -8.64 -14.86 -2.49
CA ARG A 25 -8.68 -14.54 -3.92
C ARG A 25 -7.58 -13.55 -4.33
N LEU A 26 -6.54 -13.39 -3.55
CA LEU A 26 -5.44 -12.46 -3.87
C LEU A 26 -4.77 -12.78 -5.20
N ASP A 27 -4.67 -14.06 -5.56
CA ASP A 27 -4.07 -14.51 -6.82
C ASP A 27 -4.87 -14.04 -8.06
N ASP A 28 -6.15 -13.65 -7.91
CA ASP A 28 -6.95 -13.09 -8.99
C ASP A 28 -6.53 -11.64 -9.34
N TYR A 29 -5.82 -10.97 -8.45
CA TYR A 29 -5.51 -9.53 -8.53
C TYR A 29 -4.02 -9.23 -8.58
N LEU A 30 -3.21 -10.00 -7.84
CA LEU A 30 -1.78 -9.73 -7.71
C LEU A 30 -1.00 -10.37 -8.85
N LEU A 31 0.06 -9.69 -9.25
CA LEU A 31 0.98 -10.16 -10.27
C LEU A 31 2.31 -10.55 -9.61
N GLU A 32 2.86 -11.67 -10.04
CA GLU A 32 4.23 -12.05 -9.67
C GLU A 32 5.21 -11.19 -10.47
N PRO A 33 6.14 -10.47 -9.83
CA PRO A 33 7.13 -9.72 -10.57
C PRO A 33 8.17 -10.67 -11.20
N SER A 34 8.60 -10.38 -12.42
CA SER A 34 9.66 -11.16 -13.07
C SER A 34 10.97 -11.17 -12.27
N HIS A 35 11.23 -10.07 -11.54
CA HIS A 35 12.35 -9.92 -10.62
C HIS A 35 11.91 -9.10 -9.41
N PRO A 36 12.20 -9.54 -8.18
CA PRO A 36 11.91 -8.75 -6.99
C PRO A 36 12.78 -7.48 -6.96
N SER A 37 12.18 -6.37 -6.60
CA SER A 37 12.87 -5.11 -6.37
C SER A 37 13.25 -4.96 -4.89
N LEU A 38 14.37 -4.28 -4.63
CA LEU A 38 14.68 -3.79 -3.30
C LEU A 38 13.72 -2.63 -2.98
N LEU A 39 12.96 -2.77 -1.91
CA LEU A 39 12.00 -1.77 -1.45
C LEU A 39 12.56 -1.03 -0.23
N HIS A 40 12.26 0.26 -0.13
CA HIS A 40 12.50 1.03 1.09
C HIS A 40 11.58 0.55 2.23
N GLY A 41 10.35 0.18 1.88
CA GLY A 41 9.36 -0.43 2.79
C GLY A 41 8.64 0.52 3.72
N ASP A 42 9.08 1.79 3.84
CA ASP A 42 8.43 2.85 4.60
C ASP A 42 8.64 4.22 3.93
N LEU A 43 8.37 4.29 2.62
CA LEU A 43 8.63 5.49 1.81
C LEU A 43 7.45 6.48 1.86
N TRP A 44 7.32 7.19 2.97
CA TRP A 44 6.40 8.30 3.15
C TRP A 44 7.13 9.65 3.23
N THR A 45 6.40 10.76 3.21
CA THR A 45 6.99 12.11 3.16
C THR A 45 8.02 12.38 4.25
N GLY A 46 7.84 11.83 5.47
CA GLY A 46 8.77 12.01 6.59
C GLY A 46 10.13 11.36 6.38
N ASN A 47 10.20 10.35 5.51
CA ASN A 47 11.44 9.62 5.21
C ASN A 47 12.12 10.11 3.92
N VAL A 48 11.63 11.21 3.32
CA VAL A 48 12.22 11.85 2.13
C VAL A 48 12.91 13.13 2.53
N LEU A 49 14.23 13.16 2.46
CA LEU A 49 15.03 14.35 2.71
C LEU A 49 15.11 15.20 1.46
N VAL A 50 14.80 16.50 1.59
CA VAL A 50 14.81 17.46 0.48
C VAL A 50 15.81 18.57 0.77
N ARG A 51 16.57 18.98 -0.23
CA ARG A 51 17.45 20.14 -0.19
C ARG A 51 17.17 21.06 -1.39
N GLY A 52 16.55 22.19 -1.12
CA GLY A 52 16.06 23.07 -2.19
C GLY A 52 14.93 22.37 -2.98
N ASP A 53 15.12 22.19 -4.28
CA ASP A 53 14.21 21.56 -5.22
C ASP A 53 14.51 20.08 -5.53
N ARG A 54 15.43 19.47 -4.77
CA ARG A 54 15.94 18.12 -5.03
C ARG A 54 15.79 17.21 -3.83
N ILE A 55 15.51 15.94 -4.11
CA ILE A 55 15.63 14.86 -3.13
C ILE A 55 17.11 14.68 -2.80
N ALA A 56 17.46 14.80 -1.54
CA ALA A 56 18.81 14.64 -1.02
C ALA A 56 19.09 13.21 -0.53
N GLY A 57 18.05 12.47 -0.15
CA GLY A 57 18.15 11.09 0.30
C GLY A 57 16.86 10.56 0.90
N PHE A 58 16.88 9.28 1.23
CA PHE A 58 15.85 8.57 1.96
C PHE A 58 16.44 8.06 3.27
N VAL A 59 15.63 8.04 4.34
CA VAL A 59 16.05 7.63 5.70
C VAL A 59 15.05 6.63 6.28
N ASP A 60 15.45 5.95 7.34
CA ASP A 60 14.62 5.01 8.11
C ASP A 60 13.93 3.90 7.26
N PRO A 61 14.69 3.15 6.45
CA PRO A 61 14.11 2.11 5.61
C PRO A 61 13.71 0.89 6.43
N ALA A 62 12.56 0.28 6.07
CA ALA A 62 12.13 -1.07 6.46
C ALA A 62 12.41 -2.05 5.31
N ILE A 63 13.70 -2.24 4.99
CA ILE A 63 14.17 -2.90 3.77
C ILE A 63 13.56 -4.30 3.60
N SER A 64 13.02 -4.55 2.40
CA SER A 64 12.53 -5.85 1.96
C SER A 64 12.70 -6.01 0.44
N PHE A 65 12.49 -7.24 -0.05
CA PHE A 65 12.39 -7.50 -1.48
C PHE A 65 10.96 -7.86 -1.84
N GLY A 66 10.43 -7.30 -2.92
CA GLY A 66 9.07 -7.55 -3.35
C GLY A 66 8.72 -6.93 -4.70
N HIS A 67 7.42 -6.94 -5.02
CA HIS A 67 6.91 -6.27 -6.20
C HIS A 67 7.08 -4.74 -6.06
N PRO A 68 7.66 -4.03 -7.04
CA PRO A 68 7.89 -2.59 -6.95
C PRO A 68 6.60 -1.78 -6.75
N GLU A 69 5.47 -2.27 -7.23
CA GLU A 69 4.17 -1.63 -7.02
C GLU A 69 3.76 -1.50 -5.54
N ILE A 70 4.28 -2.35 -4.65
CA ILE A 70 4.03 -2.26 -3.20
C ILE A 70 4.55 -0.91 -2.67
N GLU A 71 5.77 -0.54 -3.03
CA GLU A 71 6.36 0.73 -2.63
C GLU A 71 5.60 1.91 -3.25
N LEU A 72 5.32 1.84 -4.55
CA LEU A 72 4.59 2.88 -5.25
C LEU A 72 3.19 3.09 -4.67
N ALA A 73 2.48 2.01 -4.34
CA ALA A 73 1.18 2.09 -3.67
C ALA A 73 1.30 2.79 -2.32
N PHE A 74 2.29 2.40 -1.51
CA PHE A 74 2.50 2.99 -0.18
C PHE A 74 2.76 4.50 -0.26
N THR A 75 3.53 4.98 -1.25
CA THR A 75 3.76 6.42 -1.43
C THR A 75 2.47 7.21 -1.65
N THR A 76 1.41 6.59 -2.19
CA THR A 76 0.11 7.25 -2.41
C THR A 76 -0.70 7.41 -1.13
N MET A 77 -0.50 6.56 -0.13
CA MET A 77 -1.27 6.54 1.11
C MET A 77 -1.15 7.88 1.88
N PHE A 78 0.01 8.52 1.81
CA PHE A 78 0.30 9.80 2.47
C PHE A 78 0.59 10.93 1.48
N GLY A 79 0.36 10.72 0.19
CA GLY A 79 0.61 11.72 -0.84
C GLY A 79 2.08 12.14 -0.96
N THR A 80 3.02 11.20 -0.76
CA THR A 80 4.45 11.46 -0.78
C THR A 80 4.91 12.05 -2.11
N PHE A 81 4.41 11.47 -3.23
CA PHE A 81 4.73 11.92 -4.57
C PHE A 81 3.47 12.22 -5.38
N GLY A 82 3.56 13.22 -6.26
CA GLY A 82 2.47 13.64 -7.14
C GLY A 82 2.55 13.01 -8.53
N ARG A 83 1.63 13.44 -9.40
CA ARG A 83 1.50 12.93 -10.78
C ARG A 83 2.79 13.00 -11.60
N ALA A 84 3.61 14.04 -11.41
CA ALA A 84 4.87 14.19 -12.15
C ALA A 84 5.86 13.07 -11.84
N PHE A 85 5.90 12.61 -10.59
CA PHE A 85 6.72 11.46 -10.18
C PHE A 85 6.25 10.18 -10.89
N PHE A 86 4.95 9.88 -10.84
CA PHE A 86 4.41 8.67 -11.47
C PHE A 86 4.61 8.68 -12.98
N ALA A 87 4.38 9.82 -13.65
CA ALA A 87 4.63 9.95 -15.09
C ALA A 87 6.11 9.72 -15.45
N ALA A 88 7.05 10.25 -14.64
CA ALA A 88 8.47 10.03 -14.86
C ALA A 88 8.88 8.58 -14.56
N TYR A 89 8.33 7.97 -13.52
CA TYR A 89 8.56 6.57 -13.17
C TYR A 89 8.10 5.66 -14.31
N GLU A 90 6.86 5.81 -14.77
CA GLU A 90 6.25 4.97 -15.82
C GLU A 90 6.95 5.12 -17.17
N ALA A 91 7.55 6.28 -17.45
CA ALA A 91 8.38 6.48 -18.64
C ALA A 91 9.68 5.64 -18.62
N LEU A 92 10.17 5.28 -17.42
CA LEU A 92 11.39 4.48 -17.23
C LEU A 92 11.07 3.00 -16.97
N SER A 93 10.00 2.74 -16.25
CA SER A 93 9.54 1.41 -15.84
C SER A 93 8.01 1.38 -15.89
N PRO A 94 7.41 1.00 -17.01
CA PRO A 94 5.97 0.96 -17.17
C PRO A 94 5.30 0.09 -16.12
N LEU A 95 4.20 0.58 -15.55
CA LEU A 95 3.37 -0.19 -14.64
C LEU A 95 2.43 -1.09 -15.42
N GLU A 96 2.18 -2.28 -14.90
CA GLU A 96 1.22 -3.19 -15.50
C GLU A 96 -0.21 -2.61 -15.42
N PRO A 97 -1.04 -2.81 -16.46
CA PRO A 97 -2.44 -2.38 -16.45
C PRO A 97 -3.15 -2.84 -15.19
N GLY A 98 -4.00 -1.97 -14.61
CA GLY A 98 -4.75 -2.25 -13.38
C GLY A 98 -4.04 -1.87 -12.08
N PHE A 99 -2.83 -1.31 -12.13
CA PHE A 99 -2.19 -0.80 -10.92
C PHE A 99 -3.02 0.30 -10.27
N HIS A 100 -3.32 1.36 -11.00
CA HIS A 100 -4.04 2.53 -10.46
C HIS A 100 -5.49 2.23 -10.09
N GLU A 101 -6.13 1.30 -10.80
CA GLU A 101 -7.54 0.97 -10.65
C GLU A 101 -7.81 -0.03 -9.51
N VAL A 102 -6.86 -0.96 -9.28
CA VAL A 102 -7.07 -2.10 -8.38
C VAL A 102 -5.89 -2.30 -7.42
N ARG A 103 -4.69 -2.61 -7.96
CA ARG A 103 -3.57 -3.12 -7.15
C ARG A 103 -3.01 -2.10 -6.18
N ARG A 104 -2.97 -0.81 -6.53
CA ARG A 104 -2.57 0.27 -5.62
C ARG A 104 -3.32 0.21 -4.29
N ASP A 105 -4.62 0.09 -4.37
CA ASP A 105 -5.47 0.12 -3.19
C ASP A 105 -5.46 -1.21 -2.44
N LEU A 106 -5.28 -2.31 -3.18
CA LEU A 106 -5.11 -3.64 -2.61
C LEU A 106 -3.79 -3.72 -1.80
N TYR A 107 -2.67 -3.25 -2.34
CA TYR A 107 -1.40 -3.20 -1.62
C TYR A 107 -1.49 -2.30 -0.38
N ASN A 108 -2.23 -1.21 -0.43
CA ASN A 108 -2.42 -0.30 0.69
C ASN A 108 -3.30 -0.85 1.83
N LEU A 109 -4.02 -1.99 1.63
CA LEU A 109 -4.76 -2.63 2.72
C LEU A 109 -3.84 -3.12 3.86
N TYR A 110 -2.66 -3.65 3.54
CA TYR A 110 -1.74 -4.11 4.58
C TYR A 110 -1.25 -2.96 5.46
N PRO A 111 -0.66 -1.88 4.93
CA PRO A 111 -0.28 -0.74 5.77
C PRO A 111 -1.48 -0.07 6.45
N ALA A 112 -2.67 -0.03 5.82
CA ALA A 112 -3.87 0.47 6.48
C ALA A 112 -4.26 -0.35 7.73
N LEU A 113 -4.13 -1.68 7.66
CA LEU A 113 -4.34 -2.56 8.82
C LEU A 113 -3.27 -2.39 9.90
N VAL A 114 -2.02 -2.14 9.52
CA VAL A 114 -0.96 -1.77 10.47
C VAL A 114 -1.32 -0.48 11.19
N HIS A 115 -1.71 0.55 10.44
CA HIS A 115 -2.07 1.85 10.99
C HIS A 115 -3.35 1.80 11.84
N LEU A 116 -4.33 0.98 11.46
CA LEU A 116 -5.51 0.71 12.29
C LEU A 116 -5.12 0.19 13.68
N ARG A 117 -4.17 -0.74 13.73
CA ARG A 117 -3.68 -1.30 15.00
C ARG A 117 -2.87 -0.29 15.82
N LEU A 118 -2.06 0.54 15.18
CA LEU A 118 -1.18 1.48 15.89
C LEU A 118 -1.87 2.80 16.24
N PHE A 119 -2.71 3.31 15.35
CA PHE A 119 -3.23 4.69 15.41
C PHE A 119 -4.76 4.79 15.51
N GLY A 120 -5.47 3.66 15.41
CA GLY A 120 -6.91 3.59 15.71
C GLY A 120 -7.85 3.72 14.52
N ALA A 121 -9.14 3.90 14.82
CA ALA A 121 -10.27 3.66 13.93
C ALA A 121 -10.37 4.58 12.69
N SER A 122 -9.59 5.65 12.60
CA SER A 122 -9.60 6.55 11.44
C SER A 122 -9.27 5.86 10.11
N TYR A 123 -8.62 4.70 10.16
CA TYR A 123 -8.25 3.90 8.99
C TYR A 123 -9.35 2.93 8.52
N LEU A 124 -10.38 2.68 9.36
CA LEU A 124 -11.47 1.73 9.01
C LEU A 124 -12.20 2.12 7.74
N GLY A 125 -12.55 3.40 7.59
CA GLY A 125 -13.29 3.87 6.42
C GLY A 125 -12.55 3.63 5.09
N GLY A 126 -11.22 3.77 5.09
CA GLY A 126 -10.39 3.48 3.92
C GLY A 126 -10.37 1.98 3.56
N ILE A 127 -10.25 1.12 4.58
CA ILE A 127 -10.31 -0.35 4.41
C ILE A 127 -11.67 -0.76 3.83
N GLU A 128 -12.75 -0.25 4.43
CA GLU A 128 -14.11 -0.55 4.00
C GLU A 128 -14.38 -0.10 2.56
N ALA A 129 -13.97 1.13 2.21
CA ALA A 129 -14.12 1.67 0.86
C ALA A 129 -13.35 0.84 -0.18
N THR A 130 -12.14 0.39 0.16
CA THR A 130 -11.34 -0.46 -0.72
C THR A 130 -12.04 -1.81 -0.96
N LEU A 131 -12.51 -2.48 0.09
CA LEU A 131 -13.25 -3.74 -0.02
C LEU A 131 -14.52 -3.58 -0.85
N ALA A 132 -15.30 -2.51 -0.63
CA ALA A 132 -16.52 -2.24 -1.39
C ALA A 132 -16.22 -2.04 -2.89
N ARG A 133 -15.15 -1.32 -3.25
CA ARG A 133 -14.74 -1.12 -4.64
C ARG A 133 -14.29 -2.42 -5.31
N LEU A 134 -13.68 -3.35 -4.58
CA LEU A 134 -13.26 -4.65 -5.07
C LEU A 134 -14.40 -5.68 -5.09
N GLY A 135 -15.61 -5.32 -4.61
CA GLY A 135 -16.78 -6.19 -4.63
C GLY A 135 -16.89 -7.19 -3.47
N PHE A 136 -16.19 -6.88 -2.37
CA PHE A 136 -16.24 -7.68 -1.13
C PHE A 136 -17.07 -7.05 -0.04
#